data_8fc660e76e97449cd3a6908849d0d489
#
_entry.id   8fc660e76e97449cd3a6908849d0d489
#
_cell.length_a   1.000
_cell.length_b   1.000
_cell.length_c   1.000
_cell.angle_alpha   90.00
_cell.angle_beta   90.00
_cell.angle_gamma   90.00
#
_symmetry.space_group_name_H-M   'P 1'
#
loop_
_entity.id
_entity.type
_entity.pdbx_description
1 polymer ?
#
loop_
_entity_poly.entity_id
_entity_poly.type
_entity_poly.pdbx_seq_one_letter_code
_entity_poly.pdbx_strand_id
1 'polypeptide(L)'
;MYAAYEHLSYGMKNTLNRMRAEHSSRHAFGATAYVGLDDVEGRLGNVTKATQDAVHPVVIKHPLSGKLALYVNGDFTVKFEGWSKQESQPLLDYLYLHAYKNEFTCRFKWTQGSMAIWDNRATQHCALNDYDGEFRLMHRITISGECLEPSVM
;
A
#
# COMPACT_ATOMS: atom_id res chain seq x y z
N MET A 1 2.46 1.05 -9.34
CA MET A 1 3.34 2.00 -8.61
C MET A 1 4.53 2.47 -9.45
N TYR A 2 5.01 1.69 -10.44
CA TYR A 2 6.03 2.15 -11.41
C TYR A 2 5.55 3.37 -12.22
N ALA A 3 4.37 3.27 -12.86
CA ALA A 3 3.83 4.36 -13.66
C ALA A 3 3.60 5.62 -12.81
N ALA A 4 3.08 5.47 -11.60
CA ALA A 4 2.90 6.58 -10.68
C ALA A 4 4.24 7.29 -10.37
N TYR A 5 5.31 6.53 -10.09
CA TYR A 5 6.63 7.12 -9.89
C TYR A 5 7.16 7.82 -11.16
N GLU A 6 7.06 7.17 -12.32
CA GLU A 6 7.59 7.71 -13.58
C GLU A 6 6.96 9.06 -13.98
N HIS A 7 5.69 9.26 -13.62
CA HIS A 7 4.96 10.50 -13.94
C HIS A 7 5.10 11.61 -12.88
N LEU A 8 5.92 11.41 -11.84
CA LEU A 8 6.30 12.49 -10.94
C LEU A 8 7.30 13.44 -11.63
N SER A 9 7.29 14.71 -11.24
CA SER A 9 8.28 15.67 -11.70
C SER A 9 9.69 15.29 -11.23
N TYR A 10 10.72 15.78 -11.93
CA TYR A 10 12.12 15.56 -11.55
C TYR A 10 12.42 15.98 -10.11
N GLY A 11 11.94 17.17 -9.69
CA GLY A 11 12.14 17.65 -8.32
C GLY A 11 11.51 16.76 -7.29
N MET A 12 10.28 16.26 -7.54
CA MET A 12 9.60 15.33 -6.66
C MET A 12 10.35 14.00 -6.57
N LYS A 13 10.76 13.42 -7.69
CA LYS A 13 11.58 12.19 -7.72
C LYS A 13 12.86 12.34 -6.90
N ASN A 14 13.59 13.45 -7.11
CA ASN A 14 14.83 13.70 -6.39
C ASN A 14 14.65 13.84 -4.88
N THR A 15 13.55 14.43 -4.45
CA THR A 15 13.19 14.53 -3.03
C THR A 15 12.83 13.15 -2.45
N LEU A 16 11.90 12.46 -3.08
CA LEU A 16 11.36 11.20 -2.56
C LEU A 16 12.38 10.07 -2.55
N ASN A 17 13.32 10.05 -3.47
CA ASN A 17 14.38 9.03 -3.53
C ASN A 17 15.24 8.97 -2.27
N ARG A 18 15.30 10.06 -1.50
CA ARG A 18 16.08 10.17 -0.27
C ARG A 18 15.25 10.03 1.00
N MET A 19 13.95 9.90 0.85
CA MET A 19 13.03 9.84 1.99
C MET A 19 12.72 8.40 2.39
N ARG A 20 12.44 8.25 3.68
CA ARG A 20 11.91 7.02 4.25
C ARG A 20 10.57 7.32 4.92
N ALA A 21 9.74 6.32 5.03
CA ALA A 21 8.43 6.45 5.67
C ALA A 21 8.24 5.35 6.71
N GLU A 22 7.57 5.69 7.78
CA GLU A 22 7.12 4.77 8.82
C GLU A 22 5.81 4.13 8.38
N HIS A 23 5.76 2.81 8.42
CA HIS A 23 4.58 2.01 8.12
C HIS A 23 4.13 1.26 9.35
N SER A 24 2.83 1.11 9.52
CA SER A 24 2.25 0.35 10.62
C SER A 24 1.04 -0.46 10.16
N SER A 25 0.92 -1.68 10.62
CA SER A 25 -0.27 -2.50 10.44
C SER A 25 -1.35 -2.24 11.49
N ARG A 26 -1.01 -1.51 12.58
CA ARG A 26 -1.87 -1.34 13.75
C ARG A 26 -3.17 -0.62 13.46
N HIS A 27 -3.10 0.45 12.66
CA HIS A 27 -4.28 1.24 12.32
C HIS A 27 -5.13 0.62 11.20
N ALA A 28 -4.53 -0.25 10.38
CA ALA A 28 -5.22 -0.93 9.30
C ALA A 28 -5.88 -2.26 9.75
N PHE A 29 -5.22 -3.01 10.65
CA PHE A 29 -5.64 -4.35 11.07
C PHE A 29 -5.54 -4.58 12.58
N GLY A 30 -5.13 -3.59 13.36
CA GLY A 30 -4.99 -3.69 14.81
C GLY A 30 -6.33 -3.74 15.53
N ALA A 31 -6.32 -4.10 16.80
CA ALA A 31 -7.51 -4.26 17.64
C ALA A 31 -8.42 -3.03 17.70
N THR A 32 -7.90 -1.84 17.38
CA THR A 32 -8.65 -0.57 17.39
C THR A 32 -9.09 -0.11 16.01
N ALA A 33 -8.62 -0.75 14.93
CA ALA A 33 -8.88 -0.31 13.55
C ALA A 33 -10.37 -0.41 13.16
N TYR A 34 -11.11 -1.30 13.80
CA TYR A 34 -12.50 -1.65 13.44
C TYR A 34 -13.48 -1.45 14.60
N VAL A 35 -13.11 -0.67 15.61
CA VAL A 35 -14.01 -0.36 16.73
C VAL A 35 -15.24 0.39 16.20
N GLY A 36 -16.43 -0.19 16.39
CA GLY A 36 -17.70 0.39 15.95
C GLY A 36 -18.16 0.04 14.53
N LEU A 37 -17.49 -0.90 13.86
CA LEU A 37 -17.93 -1.46 12.58
C LEU A 37 -18.49 -2.87 12.79
N ASP A 38 -19.78 -2.98 12.96
CA ASP A 38 -20.47 -4.23 13.30
C ASP A 38 -20.36 -5.35 12.24
N ASP A 39 -20.03 -4.99 10.99
CA ASP A 39 -19.95 -5.95 9.88
C ASP A 39 -18.56 -6.58 9.67
N VAL A 40 -17.57 -6.16 10.45
CA VAL A 40 -16.16 -6.60 10.28
C VAL A 40 -15.75 -7.61 11.34
N GLU A 41 -16.54 -7.80 12.39
CA GLU A 41 -16.26 -8.75 13.46
C GLU A 41 -16.20 -10.18 12.91
N GLY A 42 -15.06 -10.84 13.10
CA GLY A 42 -14.80 -12.20 12.59
C GLY A 42 -14.32 -12.31 11.14
N ARG A 43 -14.28 -11.22 10.34
CA ARG A 43 -13.77 -11.25 8.96
C ARG A 43 -12.24 -11.18 8.85
N LEU A 44 -11.59 -10.62 9.88
CA LEU A 44 -10.12 -10.52 9.94
C LEU A 44 -9.58 -11.48 10.99
N GLY A 45 -8.86 -12.49 10.53
CA GLY A 45 -8.11 -13.36 11.42
C GLY A 45 -6.87 -12.64 11.99
N ASN A 46 -6.55 -12.92 13.27
CA ASN A 46 -5.30 -12.46 13.92
C ASN A 46 -5.11 -10.94 14.12
N VAL A 47 -6.16 -10.20 14.39
CA VAL A 47 -6.13 -8.75 14.69
C VAL A 47 -5.10 -8.40 15.78
N THR A 48 -4.92 -9.26 16.78
CA THR A 48 -3.94 -9.10 17.87
C THR A 48 -2.49 -9.21 17.40
N LYS A 49 -2.23 -9.82 16.24
CA LYS A 49 -0.89 -9.93 15.65
C LYS A 49 -0.54 -8.76 14.71
N ALA A 50 -1.46 -7.87 14.43
CA ALA A 50 -1.22 -6.67 13.61
C ALA A 50 -0.49 -5.59 14.44
N THR A 51 0.74 -5.90 14.83
CA THR A 51 1.59 -5.02 15.66
C THR A 51 2.88 -4.62 14.95
N GLN A 52 2.99 -4.90 13.66
CA GLN A 52 4.21 -4.67 12.90
C GLN A 52 4.33 -3.20 12.53
N ASP A 53 5.47 -2.62 12.91
CA ASP A 53 5.90 -1.31 12.50
C ASP A 53 7.23 -1.45 11.76
N ALA A 54 7.41 -0.73 10.67
CA ALA A 54 8.61 -0.77 9.86
C ALA A 54 8.90 0.58 9.21
N VAL A 55 10.18 0.85 8.94
CA VAL A 55 10.60 2.01 8.17
C VAL A 55 11.15 1.54 6.84
N HIS A 56 10.52 2.02 5.75
CA HIS A 56 10.88 1.65 4.38
C HIS A 56 11.25 2.88 3.56
N PRO A 57 12.06 2.72 2.50
CA PRO A 57 12.24 3.79 1.53
C PRO A 57 10.91 4.19 0.90
N VAL A 58 10.71 5.48 0.66
CA VAL A 58 9.52 6.01 -0.06
C VAL A 58 9.53 5.57 -1.52
N VAL A 59 10.72 5.42 -2.10
CA VAL A 59 10.93 4.87 -3.44
C VAL A 59 11.85 3.67 -3.34
N ILE A 60 11.38 2.53 -3.81
CA ILE A 60 12.14 1.27 -3.81
C ILE A 60 12.59 0.92 -5.22
N LYS A 61 13.73 0.23 -5.30
CA LYS A 61 14.19 -0.44 -6.52
C LYS A 61 13.68 -1.87 -6.49
N HIS A 62 12.92 -2.25 -7.50
CA HIS A 62 12.38 -3.61 -7.57
C HIS A 62 13.51 -4.60 -7.93
N PRO A 63 13.75 -5.67 -7.14
CA PRO A 63 14.94 -6.49 -7.27
C PRO A 63 15.05 -7.24 -8.60
N LEU A 64 13.92 -7.65 -9.17
CA LEU A 64 13.92 -8.41 -10.43
C LEU A 64 13.95 -7.52 -11.68
N SER A 65 13.21 -6.39 -11.67
CA SER A 65 13.09 -5.53 -12.85
C SER A 65 14.03 -4.34 -12.84
N GLY A 66 14.61 -3.99 -11.69
CA GLY A 66 15.42 -2.79 -11.51
C GLY A 66 14.63 -1.48 -11.58
N LYS A 67 13.32 -1.52 -11.84
CA LYS A 67 12.46 -0.34 -11.96
C LYS A 67 12.21 0.28 -10.59
N LEU A 68 12.10 1.60 -10.57
CA LEU A 68 11.75 2.34 -9.35
C LEU A 68 10.24 2.39 -9.17
N ALA A 69 9.79 2.14 -7.95
CA ALA A 69 8.38 2.13 -7.58
C ALA A 69 8.15 3.04 -6.37
N LEU A 70 7.07 3.82 -6.41
CA LEU A 70 6.58 4.53 -5.24
C LEU A 70 6.06 3.52 -4.21
N TYR A 71 6.56 3.60 -2.97
CA TYR A 71 6.24 2.63 -1.91
C TYR A 71 5.60 3.31 -0.70
N VAL A 72 4.51 4.02 -0.94
CA VAL A 72 3.63 4.60 0.08
C VAL A 72 2.19 4.26 -0.25
N ASN A 73 1.34 4.08 0.75
CA ASN A 73 -0.09 3.81 0.59
C ASN A 73 -0.88 4.31 1.80
N GLY A 74 -2.17 4.56 1.61
CA GLY A 74 -3.04 5.11 2.64
C GLY A 74 -3.34 4.17 3.81
N ASP A 75 -3.19 2.85 3.62
CA ASP A 75 -3.54 1.87 4.65
C ASP A 75 -2.43 1.63 5.67
N PHE A 76 -1.16 1.78 5.27
CA PHE A 76 -0.03 1.43 6.13
C PHE A 76 0.91 2.57 6.43
N THR A 77 1.06 3.55 5.52
CA THR A 77 2.01 4.64 5.71
C THR A 77 1.49 5.65 6.72
N VAL A 78 2.24 5.87 7.79
CA VAL A 78 1.84 6.73 8.91
C VAL A 78 2.37 8.14 8.77
N LYS A 79 3.65 8.27 8.43
CA LYS A 79 4.38 9.54 8.28
C LYS A 79 5.74 9.30 7.63
N PHE A 80 6.40 10.36 7.21
CA PHE A 80 7.82 10.29 6.84
C PHE A 80 8.71 10.19 8.08
N GLU A 81 9.80 9.46 7.96
CA GLU A 81 10.80 9.33 9.03
C GLU A 81 11.35 10.70 9.41
N GLY A 82 11.35 11.00 10.70
CA GLY A 82 11.80 12.27 11.24
C GLY A 82 10.80 13.44 11.12
N TRP A 83 9.65 13.24 10.45
CA TRP A 83 8.60 14.25 10.34
C TRP A 83 7.47 14.00 11.33
N SER A 84 6.74 15.04 11.70
CA SER A 84 5.45 14.89 12.38
C SER A 84 4.38 14.37 11.41
N LYS A 85 3.30 13.81 11.93
CA LYS A 85 2.14 13.41 11.11
C LYS A 85 1.53 14.61 10.37
N GLN A 86 1.44 15.74 11.02
CA GLN A 86 0.87 16.97 10.45
C GLN A 86 1.69 17.47 9.25
N GLU A 87 3.01 17.42 9.33
CA GLU A 87 3.91 17.80 8.22
C GLU A 87 3.86 16.79 7.07
N SER A 88 3.71 15.50 7.41
CA SER A 88 3.71 14.41 6.42
C SER A 88 2.43 14.35 5.60
N GLN A 89 1.28 14.64 6.23
CA GLN A 89 -0.03 14.40 5.66
C GLN A 89 -0.25 15.06 4.29
N PRO A 90 0.06 16.36 4.09
CA PRO A 90 -0.18 17.00 2.79
C PRO A 90 0.58 16.36 1.63
N LEU A 91 1.82 15.92 1.87
CA LEU A 91 2.61 15.24 0.84
C LEU A 91 2.13 13.82 0.61
N LEU A 92 1.77 13.08 1.67
CA LEU A 92 1.20 11.74 1.54
C LEU A 92 -0.13 11.77 0.78
N ASP A 93 -1.02 12.70 1.09
CA ASP A 93 -2.30 12.86 0.37
C ASP A 93 -2.09 13.15 -1.11
N TYR A 94 -1.14 14.02 -1.45
CA TYR A 94 -0.76 14.26 -2.84
C TYR A 94 -0.29 12.97 -3.53
N LEU A 95 0.57 12.19 -2.88
CA LEU A 95 1.12 10.95 -3.44
C LEU A 95 0.05 9.87 -3.61
N TYR A 96 -0.90 9.78 -2.67
CA TYR A 96 -2.03 8.85 -2.77
C TYR A 96 -2.94 9.21 -3.94
N LEU A 97 -3.38 10.47 -4.01
CA LEU A 97 -4.21 10.95 -5.11
C LEU A 97 -3.51 10.79 -6.46
N HIS A 98 -2.19 11.04 -6.51
CA HIS A 98 -1.41 10.83 -7.72
C HIS A 98 -1.37 9.36 -8.14
N ALA A 99 -1.14 8.45 -7.19
CA ALA A 99 -1.05 7.01 -7.48
C ALA A 99 -2.40 6.39 -7.89
N TYR A 100 -3.52 6.98 -7.45
CA TYR A 100 -4.87 6.47 -7.72
C TYR A 100 -5.49 7.01 -9.01
N LYS A 101 -4.77 7.79 -9.79
CA LYS A 101 -5.26 8.27 -11.08
C LYS A 101 -5.63 7.11 -12.00
N ASN A 102 -6.71 7.29 -12.76
CA ASN A 102 -7.23 6.26 -13.66
C ASN A 102 -6.18 5.73 -14.66
N GLU A 103 -5.26 6.60 -15.10
CA GLU A 103 -4.18 6.23 -16.02
C GLU A 103 -3.16 5.25 -15.45
N PHE A 104 -3.12 5.07 -14.12
CA PHE A 104 -2.23 4.13 -13.43
C PHE A 104 -2.96 2.91 -12.86
N THR A 105 -4.27 2.83 -13.05
CA THR A 105 -5.11 1.79 -12.46
C THR A 105 -5.75 0.91 -13.52
N CYS A 106 -6.06 -0.30 -13.16
CA CYS A 106 -6.90 -1.19 -13.94
C CYS A 106 -7.91 -1.88 -13.03
N ARG A 107 -9.05 -2.27 -13.59
CA ARG A 107 -10.05 -3.06 -12.87
C ARG A 107 -9.95 -4.52 -13.28
N PHE A 108 -9.97 -5.39 -12.29
CA PHE A 108 -10.08 -6.83 -12.49
C PHE A 108 -11.48 -7.28 -12.06
N LYS A 109 -12.24 -7.84 -12.99
CA LYS A 109 -13.55 -8.40 -12.71
C LYS A 109 -13.43 -9.89 -12.37
N TRP A 110 -13.80 -10.23 -11.16
CA TRP A 110 -13.78 -11.62 -10.70
C TRP A 110 -14.92 -12.42 -11.30
N THR A 111 -14.61 -13.64 -11.72
CA THR A 111 -15.56 -14.69 -12.06
C THR A 111 -15.21 -15.96 -11.32
N GLN A 112 -16.12 -16.91 -11.24
CA GLN A 112 -15.85 -18.20 -10.60
C GLN A 112 -14.62 -18.85 -11.21
N GLY A 113 -13.66 -19.29 -10.38
CA GLY A 113 -12.40 -19.89 -10.81
C GLY A 113 -11.30 -18.89 -11.22
N SER A 114 -11.56 -17.57 -11.16
CA SER A 114 -10.51 -16.57 -11.41
C SER A 114 -9.41 -16.65 -10.37
N MET A 115 -8.17 -16.47 -10.82
CA MET A 115 -6.98 -16.31 -10.01
C MET A 115 -6.24 -15.03 -10.42
N ALA A 116 -5.86 -14.21 -9.44
CA ALA A 116 -5.02 -13.03 -9.67
C ALA A 116 -3.73 -13.15 -8.85
N ILE A 117 -2.60 -12.84 -9.48
CA ILE A 117 -1.28 -12.81 -8.84
C ILE A 117 -0.72 -11.40 -9.06
N TRP A 118 -0.26 -10.76 -8.00
CA TRP A 118 0.37 -9.44 -8.07
C TRP A 118 1.55 -9.34 -7.12
N ASP A 119 2.49 -8.47 -7.45
CA ASP A 119 3.63 -8.15 -6.61
C ASP A 119 3.33 -6.93 -5.74
N ASN A 120 3.25 -7.13 -4.43
CA ASN A 120 2.97 -6.06 -3.45
C ASN A 120 4.04 -4.95 -3.43
N ARG A 121 5.23 -5.20 -3.96
CA ARG A 121 6.30 -4.19 -4.06
C ARG A 121 6.03 -3.16 -5.16
N ALA A 122 5.30 -3.55 -6.19
CA ALA A 122 5.09 -2.74 -7.39
C ALA A 122 3.63 -2.37 -7.65
N THR A 123 2.69 -2.93 -6.88
CA THR A 123 1.25 -2.71 -7.05
C THR A 123 0.56 -2.45 -5.72
N GLN A 124 -0.56 -1.77 -5.80
CA GLN A 124 -1.56 -1.67 -4.74
C GLN A 124 -2.87 -2.22 -5.27
N HIS A 125 -3.69 -2.74 -4.40
CA HIS A 125 -5.02 -3.23 -4.76
C HIS A 125 -6.07 -2.65 -3.82
N CYS A 126 -7.25 -2.40 -4.36
CA CYS A 126 -8.41 -1.97 -3.59
C CYS A 126 -9.57 -2.92 -3.90
N ALA A 127 -10.12 -3.51 -2.86
CA ALA A 127 -11.35 -4.30 -2.97
C ALA A 127 -12.54 -3.34 -3.06
N LEU A 128 -13.27 -3.40 -4.17
CA LEU A 128 -14.51 -2.64 -4.31
C LEU A 128 -15.65 -3.39 -3.64
N ASN A 129 -16.45 -2.68 -2.86
CA ASN A 129 -17.66 -3.24 -2.25
C ASN A 129 -18.85 -2.99 -3.20
N ASP A 130 -18.88 -3.71 -4.32
CA ASP A 130 -19.88 -3.61 -5.38
C ASP A 130 -20.71 -4.89 -5.51
N TYR A 131 -20.81 -5.68 -4.43
CA TYR A 131 -21.52 -6.95 -4.33
C TYR A 131 -22.49 -6.97 -3.13
N ASP A 132 -23.08 -5.84 -2.80
CA ASP A 132 -23.94 -5.67 -1.63
C ASP A 132 -25.08 -6.71 -1.63
N GLY A 133 -25.21 -7.45 -0.51
CA GLY A 133 -26.16 -8.56 -0.37
C GLY A 133 -25.74 -9.89 -1.00
N GLU A 134 -24.66 -9.96 -1.75
CA GLU A 134 -24.18 -11.17 -2.40
C GLU A 134 -23.08 -11.87 -1.59
N PHE A 135 -23.06 -13.22 -1.66
CA PHE A 135 -22.01 -14.01 -0.99
C PHE A 135 -20.68 -13.89 -1.73
N ARG A 136 -19.63 -13.49 -1.02
CA ARG A 136 -18.27 -13.41 -1.53
C ARG A 136 -17.30 -14.17 -0.63
N LEU A 137 -16.63 -15.17 -1.17
CA LEU A 137 -15.55 -15.92 -0.51
C LEU A 137 -14.28 -15.82 -1.35
N MET A 138 -13.20 -15.33 -0.76
CA MET A 138 -11.90 -15.21 -1.40
C MET A 138 -10.84 -15.94 -0.57
N HIS A 139 -9.96 -16.67 -1.25
CA HIS A 139 -8.77 -17.24 -0.64
C HIS A 139 -7.56 -16.39 -1.03
N ARG A 140 -6.71 -16.06 -0.07
CA ARG A 140 -5.46 -15.32 -0.32
C ARG A 140 -4.27 -16.04 0.30
N ILE A 141 -3.19 -16.13 -0.47
CA ILE A 141 -1.89 -16.60 -0.02
C ILE A 141 -0.90 -15.46 -0.26
N THR A 142 -0.05 -15.20 0.71
CA THR A 142 1.05 -14.25 0.59
C THR A 142 2.38 -15.00 0.67
N ILE A 143 3.22 -14.79 -0.33
CA ILE A 143 4.58 -15.34 -0.35
C ILE A 143 5.50 -14.28 0.23
N SER A 144 6.38 -14.69 1.16
CA SER A 144 7.39 -13.80 1.72
C SER A 144 8.39 -13.38 0.65
N GLY A 145 8.72 -12.10 0.63
CA GLY A 145 9.70 -11.52 -0.27
C GLY A 145 11.04 -11.25 0.41
N GLU A 146 11.94 -10.62 -0.36
CA GLU A 146 13.22 -10.13 0.11
C GLU A 146 13.09 -8.73 0.73
N CYS A 147 14.16 -8.27 1.39
CA CYS A 147 14.24 -6.91 1.91
C CYS A 147 14.09 -5.88 0.78
N LEU A 148 13.44 -4.75 1.09
CA LEU A 148 13.24 -3.67 0.13
C LEU A 148 14.55 -2.87 -0.04
N GLU A 149 14.98 -2.71 -1.28
CA GLU A 149 16.14 -1.90 -1.61
C GLU A 149 15.73 -0.44 -1.86
N PRO A 150 16.48 0.55 -1.34
CA PRO A 150 16.25 1.95 -1.66
C PRO A 150 16.58 2.22 -3.13
N SER A 151 15.98 3.29 -3.68
CA SER A 151 16.24 3.74 -5.06
C SER A 151 17.66 4.25 -5.28
N VAL A 152 18.27 4.80 -4.22
CA VAL A 152 19.66 5.26 -4.16
C VAL A 152 20.33 4.68 -2.93
N MET A 153 21.58 4.31 -3.06
CA MET A 153 22.45 3.92 -1.94
C MET A 153 23.13 5.15 -1.37
#